data_01943a28fa9f1d22db0db416688ea3f7
#
_entry.id   01943a28fa9f1d22db0db416688ea3f7
#
_cell.length_a   1.000
_cell.length_b   1.000
_cell.length_c   1.000
_cell.angle_alpha   90.00
_cell.angle_beta   90.00
_cell.angle_gamma   90.00
#
_symmetry.space_group_name_H-M   'P 1'
#
loop_
_entity.id
_entity.type
_entity.pdbx_description
1 polymer ?
#
loop_
_entity_poly.entity_id
_entity_poly.type
_entity_poly.pdbx_seq_one_letter_code
_entity_poly.pdbx_strand_id
1 'polypeptide(L)'
;MELRRLFNLIVAHEPGYYASREALRSIRSILGGVRLFAAPQSLLLLSVDNPYEAVAKLASNLPNDSVILRAIPLDAVTTPYLQDVDRAVKKLLADKYGAEPGKAFAIRLEGHLVDEATGRRLHKDEAIKVLASGIDRPVDLDNPDILVLVKVVRASRGLYYSGIMVAPPCAIYSRAKNQKVCIS
;
A
#
# COMPACT_ATOMS: atom_id res chain seq x y z
N MET A 1 15.41 -11.63 -0.37
CA MET A 1 14.69 -12.46 -1.36
C MET A 1 13.54 -11.62 -1.90
N GLU A 2 13.65 -11.18 -3.14
CA GLU A 2 12.53 -10.52 -3.81
C GLU A 2 11.39 -11.54 -3.90
N LEU A 3 10.39 -11.35 -3.07
CA LEU A 3 9.11 -12.04 -3.27
C LEU A 3 8.61 -11.57 -4.63
N ARG A 4 8.64 -12.44 -5.63
CA ARG A 4 8.04 -12.17 -6.94
C ARG A 4 6.67 -11.55 -6.67
N ARG A 5 6.31 -10.54 -7.42
CA ARG A 5 5.09 -9.73 -7.27
C ARG A 5 3.85 -10.62 -7.04
N LEU A 6 3.62 -10.98 -5.79
CA LEU A 6 2.46 -11.80 -5.42
C LEU A 6 1.18 -11.00 -5.67
N PHE A 7 1.21 -9.74 -5.27
CA PHE A 7 0.21 -8.72 -5.58
C PHE A 7 0.88 -7.34 -5.56
N ASN A 8 0.28 -6.37 -6.21
CA ASN A 8 0.78 -5.00 -6.25
C ASN A 8 -0.34 -3.95 -6.14
N LEU A 9 -1.54 -4.40 -5.82
CA LEU A 9 -2.70 -3.54 -5.59
C LEU A 9 -3.51 -4.08 -4.43
N ILE A 10 -3.77 -3.24 -3.43
CA ILE A 10 -4.69 -3.54 -2.33
C ILE A 10 -5.94 -2.70 -2.51
N VAL A 11 -7.10 -3.36 -2.53
CA VAL A 11 -8.39 -2.70 -2.56
C VAL A 11 -9.17 -3.04 -1.31
N ALA A 12 -9.59 -2.00 -0.57
CA ALA A 12 -10.52 -2.13 0.55
C ALA A 12 -11.96 -1.88 0.06
N HIS A 13 -12.88 -2.70 0.52
CA HIS A 13 -14.30 -2.61 0.16
C HIS A 13 -15.18 -2.69 1.41
N GLU A 14 -16.45 -2.36 1.25
CA GLU A 14 -17.44 -2.53 2.31
C GLU A 14 -17.50 -3.99 2.78
N PRO A 15 -17.80 -4.22 4.07
CA PRO A 15 -17.83 -5.58 4.59
C PRO A 15 -18.92 -6.42 3.93
N GLY A 16 -18.66 -7.72 3.83
CA GLY A 16 -19.60 -8.71 3.37
C GLY A 16 -19.22 -9.36 2.04
N TYR A 17 -19.74 -10.56 1.85
CA TYR A 17 -19.46 -11.39 0.69
C TYR A 17 -19.92 -10.74 -0.64
N TYR A 18 -21.11 -10.14 -0.64
CA TYR A 18 -21.65 -9.48 -1.82
C TYR A 18 -20.83 -8.27 -2.22
N ALA A 19 -20.38 -7.46 -1.25
CA ALA A 19 -19.51 -6.32 -1.49
C ALA A 19 -18.16 -6.75 -2.08
N SER A 20 -17.59 -7.85 -1.59
CA SER A 20 -16.35 -8.43 -2.14
C SER A 20 -16.51 -8.83 -3.61
N ARG A 21 -17.61 -9.50 -3.94
CA ARG A 21 -17.90 -9.94 -5.32
C ARG A 21 -18.16 -8.75 -6.26
N GLU A 22 -18.90 -7.78 -5.77
CA GLU A 22 -19.20 -6.57 -6.55
C GLU A 22 -17.95 -5.73 -6.80
N ALA A 23 -17.11 -5.56 -5.77
CA ALA A 23 -15.81 -4.89 -5.90
C ALA A 23 -14.94 -5.57 -6.98
N LEU A 24 -14.79 -6.89 -6.92
CA LEU A 24 -13.99 -7.62 -7.91
C LEU A 24 -14.57 -7.52 -9.33
N ARG A 25 -15.90 -7.59 -9.46
CA ARG A 25 -16.57 -7.41 -10.75
C ARG A 25 -16.32 -6.02 -11.33
N SER A 26 -16.47 -4.96 -10.52
CA SER A 26 -16.21 -3.58 -10.93
C SER A 26 -14.76 -3.38 -11.36
N ILE A 27 -13.82 -3.91 -10.59
CA ILE A 27 -12.39 -3.83 -10.91
C ILE A 27 -12.08 -4.52 -12.24
N ARG A 28 -12.59 -5.72 -12.46
CA ARG A 28 -12.39 -6.44 -13.71
C ARG A 28 -13.03 -5.76 -14.91
N SER A 29 -14.20 -5.15 -14.71
CA SER A 29 -14.87 -4.37 -15.75
C SER A 29 -14.06 -3.14 -16.17
N ILE A 30 -13.44 -2.46 -15.22
CA ILE A 30 -12.67 -1.23 -15.46
C ILE A 30 -11.26 -1.53 -15.95
N LEU A 31 -10.57 -2.48 -15.32
CA LEU A 31 -9.13 -2.75 -15.56
C LEU A 31 -8.87 -3.87 -16.58
N GLY A 32 -9.80 -4.79 -16.79
CA GLY A 32 -9.60 -5.96 -17.63
C GLY A 32 -8.81 -7.06 -16.91
N GLY A 33 -7.61 -7.36 -17.41
CA GLY A 33 -6.78 -8.47 -16.91
C GLY A 33 -6.25 -8.27 -15.50
N VAL A 34 -7.02 -8.69 -14.50
CA VAL A 34 -6.67 -8.61 -13.09
C VAL A 34 -6.61 -10.02 -12.51
N ARG A 35 -5.53 -10.34 -11.83
CA ARG A 35 -5.36 -11.59 -11.11
C ARG A 35 -5.60 -11.39 -9.62
N LEU A 36 -6.54 -12.16 -9.06
CA LEU A 36 -6.78 -12.20 -7.63
C LEU A 36 -5.73 -13.11 -6.97
N PHE A 37 -4.99 -12.55 -6.01
CA PHE A 37 -4.06 -13.31 -5.17
C PHE A 37 -4.74 -13.86 -3.92
N ALA A 38 -5.47 -13.00 -3.19
CA ALA A 38 -6.23 -13.36 -2.00
C ALA A 38 -7.34 -12.35 -1.75
N ALA A 39 -8.38 -12.78 -1.03
CA ALA A 39 -9.50 -11.95 -0.61
C ALA A 39 -9.73 -12.06 0.89
N PRO A 40 -8.81 -11.55 1.73
CA PRO A 40 -9.03 -11.54 3.17
C PRO A 40 -10.14 -10.55 3.53
N GLN A 41 -10.56 -10.56 4.79
CA GLN A 41 -11.69 -9.76 5.28
C GLN A 41 -11.66 -8.31 4.78
N SER A 42 -12.66 -7.93 3.98
CA SER A 42 -12.85 -6.58 3.42
C SER A 42 -11.70 -6.05 2.57
N LEU A 43 -10.81 -6.94 2.11
CA LEU A 43 -9.70 -6.60 1.22
C LEU A 43 -9.67 -7.53 -0.01
N LEU A 44 -9.18 -6.98 -1.13
CA LEU A 44 -8.76 -7.74 -2.30
C LEU A 44 -7.28 -7.47 -2.52
N LEU A 45 -6.47 -8.52 -2.58
CA LEU A 45 -5.06 -8.46 -2.93
C LEU A 45 -4.92 -8.86 -4.39
N LEU A 46 -4.55 -7.93 -5.24
CA LEU A 46 -4.63 -8.07 -6.69
C LEU A 46 -3.26 -7.87 -7.34
N SER A 47 -3.06 -8.54 -8.48
CA SER A 47 -1.91 -8.30 -9.35
C SER A 47 -2.39 -7.68 -10.67
N VAL A 48 -1.81 -6.53 -11.02
CA VAL A 48 -2.06 -5.77 -12.25
C VAL A 48 -0.74 -5.39 -12.90
N ASP A 49 -0.77 -4.99 -14.17
CA ASP A 49 0.45 -4.63 -14.89
C ASP A 49 1.10 -3.36 -14.32
N ASN A 50 0.33 -2.29 -14.17
CA ASN A 50 0.78 -1.03 -13.57
C ASN A 50 -0.18 -0.61 -12.45
N PRO A 51 0.22 -0.74 -11.18
CA PRO A 51 -0.69 -0.45 -10.06
C PRO A 51 -1.08 1.03 -9.95
N TYR A 52 -0.20 1.96 -10.31
CA TYR A 52 -0.50 3.40 -10.26
C TYR A 52 -1.53 3.80 -11.32
N GLU A 53 -1.36 3.34 -12.55
CA GLU A 53 -2.34 3.53 -13.62
C GLU A 53 -3.67 2.85 -13.28
N ALA A 54 -3.62 1.67 -12.68
CA ALA A 54 -4.82 0.95 -12.26
C ALA A 54 -5.63 1.76 -11.24
N VAL A 55 -4.99 2.33 -10.21
CA VAL A 55 -5.66 3.17 -9.22
C VAL A 55 -6.24 4.44 -9.85
N ALA A 56 -5.51 5.10 -10.74
CA ALA A 56 -6.01 6.28 -11.45
C ALA A 56 -7.23 5.94 -12.32
N LYS A 57 -7.22 4.80 -12.99
CA LYS A 57 -8.32 4.32 -13.82
C LYS A 57 -9.56 3.96 -12.99
N LEU A 58 -9.36 3.34 -11.83
CA LEU A 58 -10.44 3.09 -10.87
C LEU A 58 -11.05 4.40 -10.38
N ALA A 59 -10.22 5.35 -9.96
CA ALA A 59 -10.69 6.65 -9.48
C ALA A 59 -11.52 7.41 -10.50
N SER A 60 -11.18 7.31 -11.78
CA SER A 60 -11.91 7.99 -12.88
C SER A 60 -13.22 7.30 -13.27
N ASN A 61 -13.41 6.03 -12.95
CA ASN A 61 -14.53 5.22 -13.46
C ASN A 61 -15.45 4.68 -12.36
N LEU A 62 -15.05 4.71 -11.10
CA LEU A 62 -15.90 4.25 -10.00
C LEU A 62 -16.97 5.29 -9.67
N PRO A 63 -18.23 4.87 -9.50
CA PRO A 63 -19.28 5.77 -9.02
C PRO A 63 -19.05 6.17 -7.55
N ASN A 64 -19.63 7.28 -7.13
CA ASN A 64 -19.47 7.81 -5.78
C ASN A 64 -20.04 6.89 -4.69
N ASP A 65 -21.00 6.03 -5.04
CA ASP A 65 -21.62 5.04 -4.15
C ASP A 65 -21.04 3.63 -4.30
N SER A 66 -19.89 3.52 -4.95
CA SER A 66 -19.18 2.24 -5.09
C SER A 66 -18.90 1.59 -3.73
N VAL A 67 -18.98 0.26 -3.69
CA VAL A 67 -18.55 -0.53 -2.52
C VAL A 67 -17.05 -0.48 -2.28
N ILE A 68 -16.26 0.01 -3.23
CA ILE A 68 -14.82 0.18 -3.09
C ILE A 68 -14.55 1.45 -2.29
N LEU A 69 -13.85 1.28 -1.18
CA LEU A 69 -13.55 2.36 -0.23
C LEU A 69 -12.19 3.00 -0.48
N ARG A 70 -11.20 2.17 -0.88
CA ARG A 70 -9.82 2.60 -1.02
C ARG A 70 -9.07 1.69 -1.99
N ALA A 71 -8.16 2.25 -2.76
CA ALA A 71 -7.24 1.49 -3.60
C ALA A 71 -5.82 2.02 -3.43
N ILE A 72 -4.88 1.13 -3.13
CA ILE A 72 -3.49 1.46 -2.81
C ILE A 72 -2.59 0.75 -3.81
N PRO A 73 -1.83 1.51 -4.64
CA PRO A 73 -0.81 0.92 -5.48
C PRO A 73 0.41 0.55 -4.63
N LEU A 74 1.08 -0.54 -4.94
CA LEU A 74 2.26 -0.99 -4.20
C LEU A 74 3.48 -1.03 -5.10
N ASP A 75 4.61 -0.58 -4.55
CA ASP A 75 5.92 -0.68 -5.17
C ASP A 75 6.60 -2.00 -4.83
N ALA A 76 6.36 -2.53 -3.63
CA ALA A 76 6.94 -3.78 -3.15
C ALA A 76 6.02 -4.52 -2.18
N VAL A 77 6.24 -5.82 -2.08
CA VAL A 77 5.64 -6.68 -1.05
C VAL A 77 6.77 -7.46 -0.36
N THR A 78 6.78 -7.41 0.97
CA THR A 78 7.79 -8.10 1.79
C THR A 78 7.13 -8.95 2.88
N THR A 79 7.97 -9.63 3.66
CA THR A 79 7.55 -10.24 4.91
C THR A 79 7.08 -9.16 5.91
N PRO A 80 6.40 -9.53 7.01
CA PRO A 80 6.05 -8.56 8.06
C PRO A 80 7.21 -8.22 8.99
N TYR A 81 8.42 -8.68 8.72
CA TYR A 81 9.58 -8.39 9.55
C TYR A 81 10.10 -6.97 9.31
N LEU A 82 10.37 -6.27 10.41
CA LEU A 82 10.83 -4.87 10.37
C LEU A 82 12.06 -4.68 9.48
N GLN A 83 13.02 -5.60 9.56
CA GLN A 83 14.28 -5.52 8.80
C GLN A 83 14.05 -5.57 7.28
N ASP A 84 13.16 -6.44 6.83
CA ASP A 84 12.82 -6.54 5.40
C ASP A 84 12.08 -5.31 4.90
N VAL A 85 11.15 -4.80 5.70
CA VAL A 85 10.42 -3.56 5.38
C VAL A 85 11.37 -2.36 5.35
N ASP A 86 12.24 -2.22 6.34
CA ASP A 86 13.22 -1.14 6.42
C ASP A 86 14.14 -1.11 5.20
N ARG A 87 14.66 -2.26 4.81
CA ARG A 87 15.50 -2.39 3.62
C ARG A 87 14.75 -2.00 2.34
N ALA A 88 13.52 -2.46 2.19
CA ALA A 88 12.70 -2.15 1.02
C ALA A 88 12.32 -0.66 0.96
N VAL A 89 11.95 -0.05 2.06
CA VAL A 89 11.63 1.39 2.13
C VAL A 89 12.82 2.24 1.72
N LYS A 90 13.99 1.98 2.29
CA LYS A 90 15.21 2.73 1.98
C LYS A 90 15.64 2.58 0.52
N LYS A 91 15.54 1.37 -0.01
CA LYS A 91 15.81 1.11 -1.43
C LYS A 91 14.85 1.88 -2.34
N LEU A 92 13.55 1.83 -2.07
CA LEU A 92 12.53 2.53 -2.87
C LEU A 92 12.70 4.05 -2.81
N LEU A 93 13.00 4.62 -1.63
CA LEU A 93 13.29 6.04 -1.51
C LEU A 93 14.51 6.47 -2.33
N ALA A 94 15.58 5.68 -2.29
CA ALA A 94 16.78 5.94 -3.09
C ALA A 94 16.51 5.82 -4.59
N ASP A 95 15.81 4.77 -5.02
CA ASP A 95 15.55 4.51 -6.44
C ASP A 95 14.58 5.54 -7.05
N LYS A 96 13.54 5.94 -6.31
CA LYS A 96 12.50 6.85 -6.83
C LYS A 96 12.80 8.32 -6.59
N TYR A 97 13.45 8.67 -5.49
CA TYR A 97 13.61 10.05 -5.02
C TYR A 97 15.05 10.42 -4.65
N GLY A 98 16.02 9.60 -4.99
CA GLY A 98 17.44 9.87 -4.68
C GLY A 98 17.95 11.19 -5.24
N ALA A 99 17.44 11.64 -6.38
CA ALA A 99 17.80 12.93 -6.99
C ALA A 99 17.07 14.14 -6.38
N GLU A 100 16.13 13.92 -5.47
CA GLU A 100 15.30 14.96 -4.85
C GLU A 100 15.36 14.92 -3.32
N PRO A 101 16.54 15.17 -2.71
CA PRO A 101 16.72 14.99 -1.26
C PRO A 101 15.92 15.97 -0.41
N GLY A 102 15.49 17.10 -0.99
CA GLY A 102 14.71 18.12 -0.30
C GLY A 102 13.23 17.83 -0.13
N LYS A 103 12.70 16.78 -0.78
CA LYS A 103 11.29 16.39 -0.63
C LYS A 103 11.02 15.86 0.77
N ALA A 104 10.02 16.44 1.43
CA ALA A 104 9.57 16.02 2.76
C ALA A 104 8.81 14.69 2.69
N PHE A 105 8.96 13.88 3.73
CA PHE A 105 8.29 12.59 3.81
C PHE A 105 7.50 12.40 5.10
N ALA A 106 6.56 11.46 5.06
CA ALA A 106 5.92 10.90 6.23
C ALA A 106 5.83 9.38 6.08
N ILE A 107 5.84 8.68 7.21
CA ILE A 107 5.63 7.23 7.28
C ILE A 107 4.28 6.96 7.92
N ARG A 108 3.47 6.12 7.30
CA ARG A 108 2.25 5.57 7.87
C ARG A 108 2.34 4.06 7.89
N LEU A 109 2.06 3.51 9.07
CA LEU A 109 2.02 2.06 9.28
C LEU A 109 0.60 1.64 9.65
N GLU A 110 0.04 0.75 8.84
CA GLU A 110 -1.24 0.09 9.10
C GLU A 110 -0.97 -1.39 9.42
N GLY A 111 -1.41 -1.84 10.58
CA GLY A 111 -1.08 -3.15 11.13
C GLY A 111 0.17 -3.13 11.99
N HIS A 112 0.74 -4.30 12.22
CA HIS A 112 1.90 -4.49 13.09
C HIS A 112 3.05 -5.18 12.36
N LEU A 113 4.23 -4.59 12.46
CA LEU A 113 5.49 -5.25 12.08
C LEU A 113 5.97 -6.14 13.23
N VAL A 114 6.83 -7.08 12.89
CA VAL A 114 7.37 -8.08 13.81
C VAL A 114 8.90 -7.95 13.86
N ASP A 115 9.45 -8.03 15.06
CA ASP A 115 10.88 -8.18 15.23
C ASP A 115 11.29 -9.61 14.86
N GLU A 116 12.16 -9.75 13.87
CA GLU A 116 12.60 -11.05 13.37
C GLU A 116 13.33 -11.88 14.46
N ALA A 117 14.13 -11.22 15.30
CA ALA A 117 14.93 -11.89 16.32
C ALA A 117 14.08 -12.50 17.43
N THR A 118 12.99 -11.84 17.82
CA THR A 118 12.17 -12.23 18.98
C THR A 118 10.80 -12.76 18.62
N GLY A 119 10.34 -12.54 17.38
CA GLY A 119 8.96 -12.81 16.95
C GLY A 119 7.92 -11.89 17.61
N ARG A 120 8.36 -10.84 18.31
CA ARG A 120 7.49 -9.91 19.02
C ARG A 120 6.85 -8.91 18.06
N ARG A 121 5.55 -8.66 18.22
CA ARG A 121 4.88 -7.53 17.57
C ARG A 121 5.43 -6.23 18.12
N LEU A 122 5.77 -5.32 17.23
CA LEU A 122 6.27 -4.00 17.57
C LEU A 122 5.13 -3.00 17.76
N HIS A 123 5.31 -2.09 18.71
CA HIS A 123 4.46 -0.91 18.77
C HIS A 123 4.67 -0.06 17.53
N LYS A 124 3.59 0.59 17.06
CA LYS A 124 3.61 1.41 15.85
C LYS A 124 4.71 2.47 15.89
N ASP A 125 4.81 3.21 17.01
CA ASP A 125 5.78 4.29 17.17
C ASP A 125 7.23 3.76 17.16
N GLU A 126 7.48 2.62 17.77
CA GLU A 126 8.77 1.94 17.75
C GLU A 126 9.19 1.55 16.32
N ALA A 127 8.27 0.95 15.57
CA ALA A 127 8.51 0.55 14.19
C ALA A 127 8.74 1.77 13.27
N ILE A 128 7.92 2.81 13.38
CA ILE A 128 8.06 4.03 12.59
C ILE A 128 9.40 4.72 12.89
N LYS A 129 9.82 4.75 14.15
CA LYS A 129 11.11 5.31 14.55
C LYS A 129 12.30 4.63 13.87
N VAL A 130 12.28 3.31 13.79
CA VAL A 130 13.31 2.54 13.09
C VAL A 130 13.25 2.79 11.59
N LEU A 131 12.08 2.77 10.98
CA LEU A 131 11.91 3.02 9.55
C LEU A 131 12.35 4.43 9.15
N ALA A 132 12.13 5.43 10.01
CA ALA A 132 12.56 6.81 9.77
C ALA A 132 14.06 7.02 10.02
N SER A 133 14.69 6.17 10.82
CA SER A 133 16.11 6.25 11.15
C SER A 133 16.99 6.13 9.90
N GLY A 134 17.91 7.04 9.73
CA GLY A 134 18.82 7.04 8.58
C GLY A 134 18.23 7.64 7.30
N ILE A 135 17.00 8.13 7.32
CA ILE A 135 16.42 8.89 6.21
C ILE A 135 16.75 10.37 6.40
N ASP A 136 17.67 10.87 5.58
CA ASP A 136 18.10 12.29 5.61
C ASP A 136 17.20 13.15 4.71
N ARG A 137 15.97 13.40 5.18
CA ARG A 137 14.95 14.20 4.50
C ARG A 137 14.13 14.98 5.52
N PRO A 138 13.57 16.13 5.15
CA PRO A 138 12.58 16.82 5.99
C PRO A 138 11.38 15.92 6.28
N VAL A 139 10.82 16.03 7.46
CA VAL A 139 9.59 15.33 7.87
C VAL A 139 8.43 16.31 7.85
N ASP A 140 7.35 15.95 7.17
CA ASP A 140 6.09 16.69 7.19
C ASP A 140 4.94 15.67 7.32
N LEU A 141 4.31 15.67 8.48
CA LEU A 141 3.25 14.71 8.78
C LEU A 141 1.89 15.11 8.18
N ASP A 142 1.69 16.39 7.93
CA ASP A 142 0.42 16.94 7.45
C ASP A 142 0.35 16.97 5.92
N ASN A 143 1.41 17.44 5.27
CA ASN A 143 1.48 17.60 3.82
C ASN A 143 2.80 17.06 3.24
N PRO A 144 3.09 15.76 3.38
CA PRO A 144 4.33 15.21 2.83
C PRO A 144 4.31 15.21 1.30
N ASP A 145 5.47 15.47 0.70
CA ASP A 145 5.68 15.24 -0.74
C ASP A 145 5.68 13.75 -1.05
N ILE A 146 6.24 12.96 -0.13
CA ILE A 146 6.38 11.50 -0.23
C ILE A 146 5.69 10.85 0.96
N LEU A 147 4.73 10.01 0.68
CA LEU A 147 4.14 9.11 1.67
C LEU A 147 4.78 7.73 1.56
N VAL A 148 5.42 7.28 2.63
CA VAL A 148 5.82 5.89 2.81
C VAL A 148 4.69 5.19 3.55
N LEU A 149 3.88 4.43 2.83
CA LEU A 149 2.80 3.65 3.42
C LEU A 149 3.22 2.18 3.50
N VAL A 150 3.19 1.65 4.70
CA VAL A 150 3.39 0.23 4.98
C VAL A 150 2.09 -0.34 5.51
N LYS A 151 1.50 -1.28 4.79
CA LYS A 151 0.27 -1.94 5.18
C LYS A 151 0.50 -3.43 5.34
N VAL A 152 0.41 -3.91 6.57
CA VAL A 152 0.50 -5.34 6.88
C VAL A 152 -0.87 -5.98 6.67
N VAL A 153 -0.93 -7.00 5.82
CA VAL A 153 -2.15 -7.72 5.47
C VAL A 153 -2.01 -9.20 5.77
N ARG A 154 -3.10 -9.80 6.20
CA ARG A 154 -3.21 -11.25 6.39
C ARG A 154 -3.80 -11.86 5.12
N ALA A 155 -3.01 -12.57 4.36
CA ALA A 155 -3.49 -13.22 3.13
C ALA A 155 -4.28 -14.51 3.41
N SER A 156 -3.83 -15.28 4.41
CA SER A 156 -4.50 -16.48 4.90
C SER A 156 -4.12 -16.74 6.36
N ARG A 157 -4.59 -17.83 6.95
CA ARG A 157 -4.26 -18.16 8.35
C ARG A 157 -2.75 -18.31 8.53
N GLY A 158 -2.17 -17.45 9.39
CA GLY A 158 -0.74 -17.45 9.70
C GLY A 158 0.16 -16.85 8.62
N LEU A 159 -0.38 -16.37 7.50
CA LEU A 159 0.40 -15.82 6.41
C LEU A 159 0.16 -14.32 6.26
N TYR A 160 1.18 -13.54 6.58
CA TYR A 160 1.16 -12.07 6.54
C TYR A 160 2.19 -11.54 5.55
N TYR A 161 1.84 -10.41 4.94
CA TYR A 161 2.73 -9.66 4.05
C TYR A 161 2.67 -8.16 4.39
N SER A 162 3.75 -7.46 4.10
CA SER A 162 3.77 -5.99 4.12
C SER A 162 3.72 -5.47 2.69
N GLY A 163 2.64 -4.77 2.35
CA GLY A 163 2.57 -3.97 1.12
C GLY A 163 3.19 -2.61 1.36
N ILE A 164 4.07 -2.16 0.47
CA ILE A 164 4.81 -0.91 0.60
C ILE A 164 4.54 -0.02 -0.61
N MET A 165 4.11 1.21 -0.34
CA MET A 165 4.00 2.28 -1.33
C MET A 165 4.92 3.43 -0.93
N VAL A 166 5.72 3.91 -1.87
CA VAL A 166 6.53 5.12 -1.73
C VAL A 166 6.17 6.07 -2.87
N ALA A 167 5.27 7.00 -2.62
CA ALA A 167 4.69 7.87 -3.64
C ALA A 167 4.03 9.10 -3.00
N PRO A 168 3.63 10.11 -3.77
CA PRO A 168 2.81 11.19 -3.24
C PRO A 168 1.49 10.65 -2.66
N PRO A 169 0.93 11.28 -1.62
CA PRO A 169 -0.35 10.86 -1.02
C PRO A 169 -1.51 10.77 -2.01
N CYS A 170 -1.49 11.59 -3.06
CA CYS A 170 -2.51 11.59 -4.12
C CYS A 170 -2.53 10.31 -5.00
N ALA A 171 -1.54 9.43 -4.86
CA ALA A 171 -1.51 8.15 -5.57
C ALA A 171 -2.55 7.13 -5.05
N ILE A 172 -3.13 7.38 -3.88
CA ILE A 172 -4.15 6.52 -3.26
C ILE A 172 -5.54 7.02 -3.63
N TYR A 173 -6.40 6.10 -4.09
CA TYR A 173 -7.83 6.35 -4.18
C TYR A 173 -8.50 6.16 -2.82
N SER A 174 -9.35 7.12 -2.43
CA SER A 174 -10.22 7.02 -1.26
C SER A 174 -11.57 7.63 -1.57
N ARG A 175 -12.64 6.83 -1.41
CA ARG A 175 -14.02 7.30 -1.62
C ARG A 175 -14.37 8.47 -0.70
N ALA A 176 -13.85 8.45 0.54
CA ALA A 176 -14.10 9.50 1.52
C ALA A 176 -13.37 10.81 1.23
N LYS A 177 -12.27 10.74 0.47
CA LYS A 177 -11.50 11.91 0.07
C LYS A 177 -11.78 12.18 -1.39
N ASN A 178 -12.60 13.16 -1.68
CA ASN A 178 -12.93 13.56 -3.04
C ASN A 178 -11.72 14.24 -3.74
N GLN A 179 -10.57 13.58 -3.74
CA GLN A 179 -9.31 14.07 -4.29
C GLN A 179 -9.00 13.40 -5.64
N LYS A 180 -8.47 14.21 -6.55
CA LYS A 180 -7.95 13.71 -7.82
C LYS A 180 -6.74 12.80 -7.55
N VAL A 181 -6.77 11.57 -8.06
CA VAL A 181 -5.64 10.65 -8.00
C VAL A 181 -4.58 11.08 -9.01
N CYS A 182 -3.33 11.15 -8.54
CA CYS A 182 -2.17 11.40 -9.39
C CYS A 182 -1.52 10.09 -9.83
N ILE A 183 -0.80 10.12 -10.95
CA ILE A 183 0.06 9.05 -11.41
C ILE A 183 1.50 9.43 -11.04
N SER A 184 2.18 8.55 -10.32
CA SER A 184 3.59 8.78 -9.96
C SER A 184 4.53 7.91 -10.79
#